data_287b6147f1cd8fde17ae5de5a25d7b16
#
_entry.id   287b6147f1cd8fde17ae5de5a25d7b16
#
_cell.length_a   1.000
_cell.length_b   1.000
_cell.length_c   1.000
_cell.angle_alpha   90.00
_cell.angle_beta   90.00
_cell.angle_gamma   90.00
#
_symmetry.space_group_name_H-M   'P 1'
#
loop_
_entity.id
_entity.type
_entity.pdbx_description
1 polymer ?
#
loop_
_entity_poly.entity_id
_entity_poly.type
_entity_poly.pdbx_seq_one_letter_code
_entity_poly.pdbx_strand_id
1 'polypeptide(L)'
;YSNYYSGDEEEEVDEKRFNRFINLGITSEDIYLRMDEEFDMKKLKPYTYPPKKELSAINLRSVCLGTYIEWNVPKQSKIIMDKLGWKGDEVENVPEQYNYEKIECYMQGVRDYIKFIKRGYSRPSHLVALDLRNKKITKEKAKELVSLYEGKKPHSLNLFLDFIGLNEEQFYEVAIGHEISPNKFKRNDNKSKKTHDFDSWSKDGGADKKETLKIFEKWKKEKEFFKN
;
A
#
# COMPACT_ATOMS: atom_id res chain seq x y z
N TYR A 1 -4.89 3.34 -5.76
CA TYR A 1 -4.75 4.63 -6.47
C TYR A 1 -6.04 5.03 -7.20
N SER A 2 -6.82 4.08 -7.72
CA SER A 2 -8.07 4.36 -8.46
C SER A 2 -9.15 5.12 -7.66
N ASN A 3 -9.06 5.18 -6.34
CA ASN A 3 -10.05 5.89 -5.52
C ASN A 3 -9.80 7.41 -5.45
N TYR A 4 -8.72 7.90 -6.03
CA TYR A 4 -8.34 9.31 -5.98
C TYR A 4 -8.66 10.05 -7.29
N TYR A 5 -9.06 9.32 -8.33
CA TYR A 5 -9.30 9.88 -9.64
C TYR A 5 -10.74 9.58 -10.05
N SER A 6 -11.48 10.57 -10.50
CA SER A 6 -12.72 10.32 -11.23
C SER A 6 -12.35 9.71 -12.57
N GLY A 7 -13.11 8.70 -13.02
CA GLY A 7 -12.80 7.96 -14.26
C GLY A 7 -12.84 8.79 -15.54
N ASP A 8 -13.38 10.01 -15.47
CA ASP A 8 -13.62 10.89 -16.61
C ASP A 8 -12.60 12.03 -16.75
N GLU A 9 -11.66 12.15 -15.81
CA GLU A 9 -10.69 13.25 -15.82
C GLU A 9 -9.31 12.76 -16.25
N GLU A 10 -8.62 13.58 -17.06
CA GLU A 10 -7.18 13.46 -17.24
C GLU A 10 -6.52 13.58 -15.87
N GLU A 11 -5.62 12.65 -15.55
CA GLU A 11 -4.80 12.79 -14.36
C GLU A 11 -4.03 14.11 -14.50
N GLU A 12 -4.38 15.10 -13.68
CA GLU A 12 -3.56 16.30 -13.62
C GLU A 12 -2.15 15.90 -13.18
N VAL A 13 -1.21 16.16 -14.08
CA VAL A 13 0.22 16.08 -13.78
C VAL A 13 0.55 17.34 -13.00
N ASP A 14 0.25 17.30 -11.69
CA ASP A 14 0.41 18.42 -10.78
C ASP A 14 1.37 18.05 -9.66
N GLU A 15 2.44 18.84 -9.54
CA GLU A 15 3.43 18.74 -8.46
C GLU A 15 2.76 18.77 -7.07
N LYS A 16 1.79 19.64 -6.86
CA LYS A 16 1.08 19.77 -5.58
C LYS A 16 0.33 18.49 -5.23
N ARG A 17 -0.35 17.91 -6.21
CA ARG A 17 -1.09 16.67 -6.04
C ARG A 17 -0.14 15.50 -5.77
N PHE A 18 0.95 15.40 -6.54
CA PHE A 18 1.98 14.39 -6.33
C PHE A 18 2.59 14.48 -4.94
N ASN A 19 3.04 15.67 -4.53
CA ASN A 19 3.63 15.88 -3.21
C ASN A 19 2.64 15.58 -2.08
N ARG A 20 1.38 15.93 -2.24
CA ARG A 20 0.36 15.71 -1.22
C ARG A 20 -0.03 14.24 -1.07
N PHE A 21 -0.27 13.52 -2.16
CA PHE A 21 -0.82 12.17 -2.13
C PHE A 21 0.23 11.06 -2.17
N ILE A 22 1.31 11.27 -2.92
CA ILE A 22 2.35 10.26 -3.08
C ILE A 22 3.43 10.44 -2.01
N ASN A 23 3.92 11.67 -1.86
CA ASN A 23 4.97 12.00 -0.93
C ASN A 23 4.46 12.35 0.49
N LEU A 24 3.15 12.28 0.73
CA LEU A 24 2.52 12.59 2.03
C LEU A 24 2.90 13.98 2.56
N GLY A 25 3.04 14.94 1.68
CA GLY A 25 3.44 16.32 1.97
C GLY A 25 4.94 16.53 2.19
N ILE A 26 5.77 15.51 2.07
CA ILE A 26 7.23 15.63 2.18
C ILE A 26 7.82 15.89 0.80
N THR A 27 8.59 16.96 0.67
CA THR A 27 9.32 17.30 -0.56
C THR A 27 10.77 16.82 -0.52
N SER A 28 11.44 16.85 -1.67
CA SER A 28 12.89 16.57 -1.74
C SER A 28 13.70 17.56 -0.91
N GLU A 29 13.28 18.83 -0.83
CA GLU A 29 13.88 19.82 0.03
C GLU A 29 13.71 19.50 1.51
N ASP A 30 12.54 19.02 1.91
CA ASP A 30 12.32 18.59 3.30
C ASP A 30 13.23 17.41 3.69
N ILE A 31 13.51 16.51 2.75
CA ILE A 31 14.44 15.40 2.94
C ILE A 31 15.88 15.94 3.03
N TYR A 32 16.28 16.79 2.07
CA TYR A 32 17.62 17.37 2.03
C TYR A 32 18.00 18.09 3.33
N LEU A 33 17.09 18.89 3.88
CA LEU A 33 17.29 19.61 5.15
C LEU A 33 17.51 18.70 6.37
N ARG A 34 17.25 17.39 6.22
CA ARG A 34 17.41 16.39 7.29
C ARG A 34 18.52 15.38 7.03
N MET A 35 19.17 15.49 5.88
CA MET A 35 20.35 14.71 5.56
C MET A 35 21.58 15.35 6.19
N ASP A 36 22.64 14.57 6.28
CA ASP A 36 23.93 15.06 6.75
C ASP A 36 24.51 16.11 5.77
N GLU A 37 25.33 17.03 6.26
CA GLU A 37 25.86 18.18 5.49
C GLU A 37 26.59 17.80 4.20
N GLU A 38 27.12 16.57 4.11
CA GLU A 38 27.82 16.07 2.92
C GLU A 38 26.87 15.56 1.79
N PHE A 39 25.55 15.59 2.03
CA PHE A 39 24.64 15.04 1.04
C PHE A 39 24.38 16.01 -0.11
N ASP A 40 24.70 15.60 -1.35
CA ASP A 40 24.50 16.43 -2.54
C ASP A 40 23.01 16.43 -2.97
N MET A 41 22.39 17.60 -2.97
CA MET A 41 21.01 17.84 -3.43
C MET A 41 20.75 17.28 -4.85
N LYS A 42 21.77 17.24 -5.71
CA LYS A 42 21.63 16.66 -7.06
C LYS A 42 21.21 15.20 -7.05
N LYS A 43 21.55 14.46 -6.00
CA LYS A 43 21.14 13.05 -5.83
C LYS A 43 19.63 12.91 -5.63
N LEU A 44 18.95 13.95 -5.18
CA LEU A 44 17.48 13.98 -5.01
C LEU A 44 16.74 14.39 -6.28
N LYS A 45 17.44 14.90 -7.29
CA LYS A 45 16.81 15.35 -8.55
C LYS A 45 15.90 14.29 -9.20
N PRO A 46 16.25 12.99 -9.27
CA PRO A 46 15.37 11.96 -9.81
C PRO A 46 14.09 11.74 -9.02
N TYR A 47 14.04 12.18 -7.77
CA TYR A 47 12.90 12.05 -6.86
C TYR A 47 12.12 13.36 -6.70
N THR A 48 12.53 14.41 -7.43
CA THR A 48 11.87 15.70 -7.42
C THR A 48 10.89 15.76 -8.58
N TYR A 49 9.62 16.05 -8.28
CA TYR A 49 8.62 16.19 -9.33
C TYR A 49 8.88 17.46 -10.16
N PRO A 50 8.92 17.37 -11.49
CA PRO A 50 9.18 18.53 -12.33
C PRO A 50 8.10 19.60 -12.18
N PRO A 51 8.46 20.91 -12.27
CA PRO A 51 7.49 21.98 -12.22
C PRO A 51 6.46 21.88 -13.36
N LYS A 52 5.22 22.25 -13.09
CA LYS A 52 4.12 22.20 -14.09
C LYS A 52 4.48 22.92 -15.40
N LYS A 53 5.25 24.02 -15.30
CA LYS A 53 5.72 24.77 -16.48
C LYS A 53 6.58 23.92 -17.42
N GLU A 54 7.48 23.12 -16.88
CA GLU A 54 8.33 22.22 -17.68
C GLU A 54 7.51 21.12 -18.33
N LEU A 55 6.59 20.50 -17.54
CA LEU A 55 5.70 19.46 -18.04
C LEU A 55 4.78 19.97 -19.16
N SER A 56 4.25 21.19 -19.01
CA SER A 56 3.43 21.83 -20.03
C SER A 56 4.24 22.17 -21.30
N ALA A 57 5.51 22.56 -21.15
CA ALA A 57 6.38 22.88 -22.29
C ALA A 57 6.63 21.69 -23.22
N ILE A 58 6.64 20.47 -22.67
CA ILE A 58 6.77 19.21 -23.43
C ILE A 58 5.41 18.60 -23.79
N ASN A 59 4.32 19.31 -23.51
CA ASN A 59 2.95 18.84 -23.71
C ASN A 59 2.67 17.47 -23.06
N LEU A 60 3.21 17.24 -21.87
CA LEU A 60 3.00 15.99 -21.14
C LEU A 60 1.53 15.89 -20.70
N ARG A 61 0.93 14.74 -21.00
CA ARG A 61 -0.43 14.39 -20.54
C ARG A 61 -0.39 13.06 -19.82
N SER A 62 -1.08 12.97 -18.71
CA SER A 62 -1.29 11.72 -18.00
C SER A 62 -2.74 11.31 -18.13
N VAL A 63 -2.99 10.07 -18.54
CA VAL A 63 -4.34 9.54 -18.71
C VAL A 63 -4.49 8.22 -17.98
N CYS A 64 -5.64 7.99 -17.38
CA CYS A 64 -5.96 6.72 -16.76
C CYS A 64 -6.35 5.70 -17.85
N LEU A 65 -5.52 4.70 -18.08
CA LEU A 65 -5.76 3.68 -19.11
C LEU A 65 -7.10 2.96 -18.92
N GLY A 66 -7.52 2.74 -17.67
CA GLY A 66 -8.79 2.10 -17.33
C GLY A 66 -10.04 2.89 -17.76
N THR A 67 -9.91 4.17 -18.13
CA THR A 67 -10.99 4.97 -18.73
C THR A 67 -11.27 4.55 -20.18
N TYR A 68 -10.26 4.08 -20.88
CA TYR A 68 -10.35 3.74 -22.30
C TYR A 68 -10.52 2.26 -22.57
N ILE A 69 -9.98 1.41 -21.70
CA ILE A 69 -10.07 -0.03 -21.84
C ILE A 69 -10.49 -0.67 -20.50
N GLU A 70 -11.24 -1.76 -20.59
CA GLU A 70 -11.61 -2.55 -19.42
C GLU A 70 -10.39 -3.05 -18.68
N TRP A 71 -10.27 -2.68 -17.39
CA TRP A 71 -9.20 -3.16 -16.52
C TRP A 71 -9.58 -4.52 -15.94
N ASN A 72 -9.04 -5.59 -16.52
CA ASN A 72 -9.30 -6.96 -16.11
C ASN A 72 -7.99 -7.72 -15.91
N VAL A 73 -7.50 -7.73 -14.66
CA VAL A 73 -6.19 -8.29 -14.32
C VAL A 73 -6.05 -9.77 -14.72
N PRO A 74 -7.02 -10.67 -14.45
CA PRO A 74 -6.92 -12.06 -14.91
C PRO A 74 -6.78 -12.20 -16.44
N LYS A 75 -7.53 -11.40 -17.21
CA LYS A 75 -7.43 -11.40 -18.67
C LYS A 75 -6.07 -10.88 -19.15
N GLN A 76 -5.56 -9.83 -18.53
CA GLN A 76 -4.25 -9.27 -18.84
C GLN A 76 -3.14 -10.24 -18.48
N SER A 77 -3.20 -10.86 -17.30
CA SER A 77 -2.23 -11.87 -16.85
C SER A 77 -2.21 -13.06 -17.83
N LYS A 78 -3.38 -13.55 -18.27
CA LYS A 78 -3.45 -14.60 -19.28
C LYS A 78 -2.78 -14.19 -20.59
N ILE A 79 -2.99 -12.97 -21.07
CA ILE A 79 -2.37 -12.48 -22.29
C ILE A 79 -0.85 -12.47 -22.19
N ILE A 80 -0.29 -11.98 -21.08
CA ILE A 80 1.17 -11.96 -20.92
C ILE A 80 1.77 -13.35 -20.71
N MET A 81 1.05 -14.27 -20.06
CA MET A 81 1.44 -15.67 -19.95
C MET A 81 1.49 -16.33 -21.33
N ASP A 82 0.41 -16.19 -22.11
CA ASP A 82 0.27 -16.84 -23.41
C ASP A 82 1.23 -16.24 -24.48
N LYS A 83 1.42 -14.93 -24.49
CA LYS A 83 2.18 -14.24 -25.54
C LYS A 83 3.64 -14.00 -25.23
N LEU A 84 3.97 -13.79 -23.94
CA LEU A 84 5.31 -13.42 -23.51
C LEU A 84 6.00 -14.50 -22.70
N GLY A 85 5.32 -15.64 -22.46
CA GLY A 85 5.86 -16.73 -21.63
C GLY A 85 6.08 -16.35 -20.17
N TRP A 86 5.46 -15.24 -19.70
CA TRP A 86 5.53 -14.85 -18.30
C TRP A 86 4.88 -15.91 -17.41
N LYS A 87 5.51 -16.21 -16.29
CA LYS A 87 5.01 -17.14 -15.30
C LYS A 87 4.66 -16.37 -14.04
N GLY A 88 3.53 -16.68 -13.46
CA GLY A 88 3.23 -16.24 -12.11
C GLY A 88 4.15 -16.92 -11.09
N ASP A 89 3.97 -16.58 -9.83
CA ASP A 89 4.68 -17.23 -8.74
C ASP A 89 3.72 -17.47 -7.55
N GLU A 90 4.12 -18.35 -6.66
CA GLU A 90 3.37 -18.61 -5.44
C GLU A 90 3.58 -17.46 -4.46
N VAL A 91 2.47 -16.98 -3.90
CA VAL A 91 2.48 -15.99 -2.82
C VAL A 91 1.96 -16.63 -1.55
N GLU A 92 2.73 -16.53 -0.48
CA GLU A 92 2.37 -17.09 0.81
C GLU A 92 0.97 -16.68 1.24
N ASN A 93 0.18 -17.66 1.67
CA ASN A 93 -1.17 -17.45 2.20
C ASN A 93 -2.13 -16.76 1.23
N VAL A 94 -1.91 -16.93 -0.06
CA VAL A 94 -2.80 -16.46 -1.14
C VAL A 94 -3.25 -17.66 -1.96
N PRO A 95 -4.54 -17.78 -2.34
CA PRO A 95 -4.98 -18.86 -3.20
C PRO A 95 -4.23 -18.90 -4.53
N GLU A 96 -3.84 -20.09 -4.99
CA GLU A 96 -3.02 -20.32 -6.18
C GLU A 96 -3.56 -19.63 -7.45
N GLN A 97 -4.86 -19.49 -7.57
CA GLN A 97 -5.50 -18.79 -8.69
C GLN A 97 -5.10 -17.32 -8.83
N TYR A 98 -4.46 -16.73 -7.81
CA TYR A 98 -3.97 -15.34 -7.80
C TYR A 98 -2.44 -15.26 -7.87
N ASN A 99 -1.80 -16.21 -8.50
CA ASN A 99 -0.34 -16.32 -8.68
C ASN A 99 0.29 -15.16 -9.50
N TYR A 100 -0.50 -14.20 -9.93
CA TYR A 100 -0.10 -12.99 -10.62
C TYR A 100 -0.11 -11.74 -9.72
N GLU A 101 -0.53 -11.89 -8.45
CA GLU A 101 -0.73 -10.76 -7.55
C GLU A 101 0.44 -10.55 -6.60
N LYS A 102 1.20 -9.45 -6.80
CA LYS A 102 2.24 -9.02 -5.86
C LYS A 102 3.33 -10.07 -5.62
N ILE A 103 3.86 -10.61 -6.67
CA ILE A 103 4.92 -11.63 -6.65
C ILE A 103 6.34 -11.05 -6.55
N GLU A 104 6.46 -9.73 -6.46
CA GLU A 104 7.73 -9.00 -6.55
C GLU A 104 8.59 -9.06 -5.28
N CYS A 105 8.08 -9.57 -4.17
CA CYS A 105 8.79 -9.54 -2.89
C CYS A 105 8.58 -10.82 -2.08
N TYR A 106 9.66 -11.44 -1.67
CA TYR A 106 9.66 -12.62 -0.80
C TYR A 106 8.95 -12.38 0.54
N MET A 107 8.97 -11.15 1.05
CA MET A 107 8.35 -10.78 2.32
C MET A 107 6.92 -10.26 2.16
N GLN A 108 6.29 -10.51 1.02
CA GLN A 108 4.93 -10.05 0.76
C GLN A 108 3.92 -10.68 1.74
N GLY A 109 4.14 -11.94 2.13
CA GLY A 109 3.35 -12.61 3.16
C GLY A 109 3.38 -11.88 4.51
N VAL A 110 4.54 -11.39 4.93
CA VAL A 110 4.68 -10.59 6.16
C VAL A 110 3.90 -9.28 6.08
N ARG A 111 3.97 -8.57 4.96
CA ARG A 111 3.21 -7.35 4.75
C ARG A 111 1.70 -7.59 4.86
N ASP A 112 1.22 -8.66 4.27
CA ASP A 112 -0.19 -9.03 4.33
C ASP A 112 -0.60 -9.47 5.74
N TYR A 113 0.29 -10.16 6.46
CA TYR A 113 0.08 -10.55 7.86
C TYR A 113 0.03 -9.35 8.81
N ILE A 114 0.94 -8.39 8.68
CA ILE A 114 0.89 -7.13 9.42
C ILE A 114 -0.42 -6.38 9.14
N LYS A 115 -0.85 -6.35 7.88
CA LYS A 115 -2.14 -5.77 7.51
C LYS A 115 -3.31 -6.48 8.18
N PHE A 116 -3.26 -7.81 8.27
CA PHE A 116 -4.27 -8.60 8.97
C PHE A 116 -4.30 -8.28 10.46
N ILE A 117 -3.15 -8.29 11.15
CA ILE A 117 -3.05 -7.91 12.56
C ILE A 117 -3.64 -6.52 12.78
N LYS A 118 -3.24 -5.57 11.93
CA LYS A 118 -3.66 -4.18 12.05
C LYS A 118 -5.14 -3.96 11.77
N ARG A 119 -5.71 -4.62 10.75
CA ARG A 119 -7.03 -4.29 10.18
C ARG A 119 -8.06 -5.41 10.27
N GLY A 120 -7.66 -6.62 10.63
CA GLY A 120 -8.53 -7.81 10.67
C GLY A 120 -8.84 -8.41 9.28
N TYR A 121 -8.18 -7.94 8.22
CA TYR A 121 -8.27 -8.51 6.87
C TYR A 121 -7.00 -8.21 6.08
N SER A 122 -6.72 -9.03 5.08
CA SER A 122 -5.54 -8.87 4.23
C SER A 122 -5.84 -9.13 2.75
N ARG A 123 -4.88 -9.62 2.02
CA ARG A 123 -4.99 -9.83 0.57
C ARG A 123 -6.04 -10.88 0.18
N PRO A 124 -6.12 -12.05 0.81
CA PRO A 124 -7.14 -13.04 0.45
C PRO A 124 -8.55 -12.46 0.44
N SER A 125 -8.95 -11.76 1.50
CA SER A 125 -10.25 -11.09 1.56
C SER A 125 -10.45 -10.10 0.42
N HIS A 126 -9.41 -9.33 0.05
CA HIS A 126 -9.50 -8.35 -1.03
C HIS A 126 -9.72 -9.03 -2.39
N LEU A 127 -8.90 -10.03 -2.73
CA LEU A 127 -8.96 -10.73 -4.02
C LEU A 127 -10.25 -11.53 -4.18
N VAL A 128 -10.61 -12.26 -3.14
CA VAL A 128 -11.86 -13.04 -3.10
C VAL A 128 -13.09 -12.13 -3.22
N ALA A 129 -13.07 -10.94 -2.59
CA ALA A 129 -14.16 -9.97 -2.70
C ALA A 129 -14.28 -9.40 -4.13
N LEU A 130 -13.17 -9.23 -4.84
CA LEU A 130 -13.20 -8.85 -6.26
C LEU A 130 -13.88 -9.91 -7.11
N ASP A 131 -13.49 -11.18 -6.96
CA ASP A 131 -14.07 -12.27 -7.72
C ASP A 131 -15.56 -12.49 -7.38
N LEU A 132 -15.94 -12.31 -6.13
CA LEU A 132 -17.34 -12.37 -5.71
C LEU A 132 -18.17 -11.24 -6.37
N ARG A 133 -17.66 -9.99 -6.35
CA ARG A 133 -18.34 -8.86 -7.02
C ARG A 133 -18.46 -9.07 -8.53
N ASN A 134 -17.44 -9.66 -9.13
CA ASN A 134 -17.43 -10.00 -10.55
C ASN A 134 -18.20 -11.29 -10.88
N LYS A 135 -18.89 -11.88 -9.90
CA LYS A 135 -19.69 -13.11 -10.06
C LYS A 135 -18.91 -14.32 -10.57
N LYS A 136 -17.59 -14.37 -10.32
CA LYS A 136 -16.72 -15.49 -10.72
C LYS A 136 -16.78 -16.65 -9.73
N ILE A 137 -17.09 -16.37 -8.46
CA ILE A 137 -17.23 -17.35 -7.40
C ILE A 137 -18.51 -17.12 -6.60
N THR A 138 -18.98 -18.16 -5.92
CA THR A 138 -20.12 -18.08 -5.01
C THR A 138 -19.71 -17.50 -3.64
N LYS A 139 -20.68 -17.08 -2.85
CA LYS A 139 -20.45 -16.58 -1.49
C LYS A 139 -19.87 -17.66 -0.57
N GLU A 140 -20.29 -18.90 -0.76
CA GLU A 140 -19.82 -20.07 -0.01
C GLU A 140 -18.34 -20.31 -0.31
N LYS A 141 -17.97 -20.34 -1.60
CA LYS A 141 -16.57 -20.49 -2.03
C LYS A 141 -15.71 -19.31 -1.54
N ALA A 142 -16.24 -18.10 -1.56
CA ALA A 142 -15.57 -16.93 -1.04
C ALA A 142 -15.23 -17.08 0.47
N LYS A 143 -16.19 -17.53 1.26
CA LYS A 143 -16.00 -17.79 2.70
C LYS A 143 -14.97 -18.88 2.95
N GLU A 144 -15.03 -19.97 2.20
CA GLU A 144 -14.06 -21.08 2.28
C GLU A 144 -12.64 -20.56 2.05
N LEU A 145 -12.40 -19.85 0.93
CA LEU A 145 -11.08 -19.32 0.59
C LEU A 145 -10.55 -18.36 1.65
N VAL A 146 -11.38 -17.44 2.13
CA VAL A 146 -10.97 -16.53 3.21
C VAL A 146 -10.61 -17.30 4.47
N SER A 147 -11.40 -18.31 4.86
CA SER A 147 -11.11 -19.13 6.04
C SER A 147 -9.80 -19.92 5.92
N LEU A 148 -9.46 -20.38 4.71
CA LEU A 148 -8.24 -21.16 4.47
C LEU A 148 -6.98 -20.30 4.45
N TYR A 149 -7.03 -19.07 3.97
CA TYR A 149 -5.85 -18.29 3.67
C TYR A 149 -5.68 -17.04 4.53
N GLU A 150 -6.76 -16.46 5.07
CA GLU A 150 -6.69 -15.20 5.82
C GLU A 150 -6.01 -15.38 7.18
N GLY A 151 -5.13 -14.44 7.52
CA GLY A 151 -4.53 -14.36 8.86
C GLY A 151 -3.54 -15.46 9.21
N LYS A 152 -3.07 -16.25 8.24
CA LYS A 152 -2.06 -17.27 8.47
C LYS A 152 -0.69 -16.64 8.66
N LYS A 153 0.06 -17.13 9.67
CA LYS A 153 1.46 -16.74 9.88
C LYS A 153 2.29 -17.13 8.65
N PRO A 154 2.98 -16.19 7.99
CA PRO A 154 3.79 -16.52 6.83
C PRO A 154 5.12 -17.19 7.21
N HIS A 155 5.63 -18.06 6.35
CA HIS A 155 6.95 -18.68 6.53
C HIS A 155 8.07 -17.64 6.46
N SER A 156 7.90 -16.61 5.64
CA SER A 156 8.87 -15.51 5.50
C SER A 156 8.99 -14.62 6.75
N LEU A 157 8.14 -14.81 7.77
CA LEU A 157 8.23 -13.99 9.00
C LEU A 157 9.59 -14.10 9.68
N ASN A 158 10.17 -15.29 9.77
CA ASN A 158 11.48 -15.48 10.41
C ASN A 158 12.57 -14.72 9.65
N LEU A 159 12.59 -14.83 8.31
CA LEU A 159 13.52 -14.08 7.47
C LEU A 159 13.38 -12.56 7.68
N PHE A 160 12.16 -12.07 7.80
CA PHE A 160 11.90 -10.66 8.08
C PHE A 160 12.39 -10.25 9.46
N LEU A 161 12.15 -11.06 10.48
CA LEU A 161 12.59 -10.80 11.86
C LEU A 161 14.12 -10.75 11.96
N ASP A 162 14.80 -11.70 11.33
CA ASP A 162 16.26 -11.72 11.26
C ASP A 162 16.80 -10.44 10.57
N PHE A 163 16.14 -10.02 9.48
CA PHE A 163 16.54 -8.81 8.75
C PHE A 163 16.41 -7.54 9.57
N ILE A 164 15.34 -7.40 10.38
CA ILE A 164 15.10 -6.21 11.20
C ILE A 164 15.70 -6.30 12.62
N GLY A 165 16.26 -7.46 12.99
CA GLY A 165 16.88 -7.67 14.30
C GLY A 165 15.89 -7.75 15.46
N LEU A 166 14.65 -8.20 15.22
CA LEU A 166 13.65 -8.40 16.26
C LEU A 166 13.34 -9.88 16.46
N ASN A 167 12.97 -10.25 17.69
CA ASN A 167 12.34 -11.54 17.94
C ASN A 167 10.82 -11.47 17.70
N GLU A 168 10.17 -12.61 17.71
CA GLU A 168 8.73 -12.74 17.43
C GLU A 168 7.87 -12.01 18.47
N GLU A 169 8.26 -12.03 19.74
CA GLU A 169 7.53 -11.36 20.83
C GLU A 169 7.54 -9.85 20.63
N GLN A 170 8.71 -9.27 20.37
CA GLN A 170 8.86 -7.83 20.07
C GLN A 170 8.06 -7.43 18.83
N PHE A 171 8.05 -8.28 17.81
CA PHE A 171 7.25 -8.04 16.61
C PHE A 171 5.76 -7.93 16.94
N TYR A 172 5.22 -8.89 17.70
CA TYR A 172 3.80 -8.86 18.07
C TYR A 172 3.46 -7.69 18.99
N GLU A 173 4.32 -7.34 19.93
CA GLU A 173 4.14 -6.18 20.78
C GLU A 173 3.94 -4.90 19.95
N VAL A 174 4.85 -4.67 18.98
CA VAL A 174 4.76 -3.52 18.08
C VAL A 174 3.54 -3.61 17.16
N ALA A 175 3.33 -4.76 16.50
CA ALA A 175 2.27 -4.90 15.50
C ALA A 175 0.86 -4.76 16.11
N ILE A 176 0.64 -5.34 17.30
CA ILE A 176 -0.63 -5.27 18.02
C ILE A 176 -0.85 -3.84 18.57
N GLY A 177 0.21 -3.15 18.98
CA GLY A 177 0.11 -1.75 19.40
C GLY A 177 -0.46 -0.81 18.33
N HIS A 178 -0.35 -1.19 17.06
CA HIS A 178 -0.91 -0.45 15.91
C HIS A 178 -2.25 -0.98 15.41
N GLU A 179 -2.91 -1.85 16.17
CA GLU A 179 -4.17 -2.45 15.76
C GLU A 179 -5.30 -1.41 15.70
N ILE A 180 -5.88 -1.29 14.51
CA ILE A 180 -7.06 -0.45 14.22
C ILE A 180 -8.20 -1.32 13.64
N SER A 181 -8.21 -2.60 14.01
CA SER A 181 -9.15 -3.55 13.44
C SER A 181 -10.60 -3.16 13.72
N PRO A 182 -11.45 -3.09 12.69
CA PRO A 182 -12.88 -2.91 12.88
C PRO A 182 -13.53 -4.10 13.59
N ASN A 183 -12.87 -5.24 13.69
CA ASN A 183 -13.38 -6.42 14.39
C ASN A 183 -13.37 -6.26 15.92
N LYS A 184 -12.68 -5.27 16.45
CA LYS A 184 -12.82 -4.83 17.84
C LYS A 184 -14.12 -4.09 18.12
N PHE A 185 -14.88 -3.70 17.10
CA PHE A 185 -16.21 -3.14 17.27
C PHE A 185 -17.13 -4.20 17.87
N LYS A 186 -17.41 -4.06 19.14
CA LYS A 186 -18.60 -4.71 19.70
C LYS A 186 -19.79 -4.11 18.95
N ARG A 187 -20.62 -4.94 18.35
CA ARG A 187 -21.82 -4.55 17.59
C ARG A 187 -22.77 -3.56 18.33
N ASN A 188 -22.59 -3.42 19.65
CA ASN A 188 -23.38 -2.55 20.51
C ASN A 188 -22.75 -1.16 20.74
N ASP A 189 -21.56 -0.91 20.18
CA ASP A 189 -20.99 0.42 20.20
C ASP A 189 -21.57 1.22 19.04
N ASN A 190 -22.71 1.86 19.27
CA ASN A 190 -23.30 2.85 18.36
C ASN A 190 -22.37 4.06 18.09
N LYS A 191 -21.20 4.05 18.65
CA LYS A 191 -20.06 4.94 18.43
C LYS A 191 -18.98 4.28 17.58
N SER A 192 -19.37 3.51 16.57
CA SER A 192 -18.42 3.19 15.51
C SER A 192 -18.02 4.50 14.84
N LYS A 193 -17.15 5.23 15.48
CA LYS A 193 -16.43 6.30 14.82
C LYS A 193 -15.85 5.65 13.58
N LYS A 194 -16.27 6.13 12.43
CA LYS A 194 -15.57 5.85 11.18
C LYS A 194 -14.11 6.11 11.48
N THR A 195 -13.33 5.05 11.65
CA THR A 195 -11.90 5.15 11.97
C THR A 195 -11.14 5.80 10.81
N HIS A 196 -11.78 5.89 9.66
CA HIS A 196 -11.35 6.67 8.52
C HIS A 196 -12.57 7.45 8.02
N ASP A 197 -12.57 8.73 8.25
CA ASP A 197 -13.42 9.65 7.53
C ASP A 197 -12.87 9.76 6.11
N PHE A 198 -13.36 8.90 5.22
CA PHE A 198 -13.00 8.96 3.79
C PHE A 198 -13.37 10.30 3.17
N ASP A 199 -14.38 10.99 3.72
CA ASP A 199 -14.79 12.31 3.25
C ASP A 199 -13.78 13.37 3.68
N SER A 200 -13.15 13.26 4.86
CA SER A 200 -12.02 14.12 5.24
C SER A 200 -10.78 13.80 4.42
N TRP A 201 -10.54 12.54 4.14
CA TRP A 201 -9.45 12.11 3.25
C TRP A 201 -9.63 12.62 1.82
N SER A 202 -10.85 12.61 1.30
CA SER A 202 -11.16 13.11 -0.03
C SER A 202 -11.15 14.64 -0.09
N LYS A 203 -11.55 15.34 0.97
CA LYS A 203 -11.57 16.81 1.04
C LYS A 203 -10.20 17.42 1.29
N ASP A 204 -9.43 16.83 2.21
CA ASP A 204 -8.12 17.36 2.61
C ASP A 204 -6.95 16.66 1.94
N GLY A 205 -7.21 15.55 1.28
CA GLY A 205 -6.37 14.82 0.34
C GLY A 205 -4.94 14.57 0.79
N GLY A 206 -4.75 13.85 1.88
CA GLY A 206 -3.43 13.37 2.26
C GLY A 206 -3.08 13.59 3.73
N ALA A 207 -2.01 12.94 4.17
CA ALA A 207 -1.49 13.10 5.51
C ALA A 207 -1.05 14.55 5.75
N ASP A 208 -1.34 15.08 6.94
CA ASP A 208 -0.80 16.36 7.36
C ASP A 208 0.73 16.27 7.38
N LYS A 209 1.38 17.19 6.66
CA LYS A 209 2.84 17.30 6.60
C LYS A 209 3.47 17.33 7.99
N LYS A 210 2.87 18.10 8.92
CA LYS A 210 3.37 18.20 10.30
C LYS A 210 3.30 16.86 11.04
N GLU A 211 2.23 16.11 10.84
CA GLU A 211 2.03 14.82 11.48
C GLU A 211 3.00 13.78 10.89
N THR A 212 3.17 13.76 9.56
CA THR A 212 4.14 12.90 8.89
C THR A 212 5.58 13.20 9.33
N LEU A 213 5.93 14.47 9.47
CA LEU A 213 7.25 14.90 9.95
C LEU A 213 7.49 14.52 11.43
N LYS A 214 6.48 14.61 12.29
CA LYS A 214 6.59 14.13 13.69
C LYS A 214 6.84 12.63 13.75
N ILE A 215 6.18 11.84 12.91
CA ILE A 215 6.41 10.40 12.81
C ILE A 215 7.85 10.12 12.36
N PHE A 216 8.34 10.87 11.38
CA PHE A 216 9.72 10.74 10.89
C PHE A 216 10.76 11.09 11.96
N GLU A 217 10.56 12.19 12.71
CA GLU A 217 11.43 12.58 13.82
C GLU A 217 11.42 11.56 14.98
N LYS A 218 10.26 10.99 15.26
CA LYS A 218 10.14 9.91 16.23
C LYS A 218 10.95 8.69 15.77
N TRP A 219 10.81 8.30 14.52
CA TRP A 219 11.54 7.20 13.90
C TRP A 219 13.06 7.39 13.93
N LYS A 220 13.52 8.62 13.69
CA LYS A 220 14.94 8.96 13.73
C LYS A 220 15.50 8.76 15.15
N LYS A 221 14.78 9.23 16.16
CA LYS A 221 15.16 9.04 17.58
C LYS A 221 15.17 7.57 17.99
N GLU A 222 14.19 6.79 17.53
CA GLU A 222 14.14 5.35 17.79
C GLU A 222 15.32 4.61 17.14
N LYS A 223 15.71 4.97 15.91
CA LYS A 223 16.90 4.41 15.26
C LYS A 223 18.21 4.75 15.96
N GLU A 224 18.33 5.92 16.54
CA GLU A 224 19.50 6.31 17.37
C GLU A 224 19.57 5.47 18.64
N PHE A 225 18.43 5.11 19.21
CA PHE A 225 18.34 4.24 20.40
C PHE A 225 18.85 2.81 20.12
N PHE A 226 18.67 2.29 18.90
CA PHE A 226 19.14 0.95 18.51
C PHE A 226 20.60 0.90 18.04
N LYS A 227 21.30 2.04 17.97
CA LYS A 227 22.72 2.09 17.59
C LYS A 227 23.67 2.09 18.81
N ASN A 228 23.15 2.16 20.03
CA ASN A 228 23.85 2.05 21.30
C ASN A 228 23.45 0.74 21.98
#